data_98c513e2dbfc6b66a9a42e1e80b531df
#
_entry.id   98c513e2dbfc6b66a9a42e1e80b531df
#
_cell.length_a   1.000
_cell.length_b   1.000
_cell.length_c   1.000
_cell.angle_alpha   90.00
_cell.angle_beta   90.00
_cell.angle_gamma   90.00
#
_symmetry.space_group_name_H-M   'P 1'
#
loop_
_entity.id
_entity.type
_entity.pdbx_description
1 polymer ?
#
loop_
_entity_poly.entity_id
_entity_poly.type
_entity_poly.pdbx_seq_one_letter_code
_entity_poly.pdbx_strand_id
1 'polypeptide(L)' 'MGKNEKTPVTINGTEYNFEDLTDQQRALFNHVLDLERKIGSAQFNLDQLQVGRQAFMTMLEQSLTVQPELEPDATT' A
#
# COMPACT_ATOMS: atom_id res chain seq x y z
N MET A 1 28.25 23.88 -10.08
CA MET A 1 27.51 24.10 -10.12
C MET A 1 26.28 23.47 -10.36
N GLY A 2 25.63 23.22 -9.58
CA GLY A 2 24.47 22.48 -9.69
C GLY A 2 23.46 23.01 -10.63
N LYS A 3 23.63 24.24 -10.99
CA LYS A 3 22.67 24.78 -11.82
C LYS A 3 22.59 24.10 -13.13
N ASN A 4 23.55 23.37 -13.53
CA ASN A 4 23.47 22.75 -14.80
C ASN A 4 23.06 21.30 -14.65
N GLU A 5 22.86 20.87 -13.45
CA GLU A 5 22.50 19.51 -13.26
C GLU A 5 21.06 19.30 -13.51
N LYS A 6 20.68 18.18 -14.06
CA LYS A 6 19.32 17.88 -14.32
C LYS A 6 18.88 16.68 -13.52
N THR A 7 17.60 16.55 -13.29
CA THR A 7 17.05 15.50 -12.47
C THR A 7 16.59 14.38 -13.38
N PRO A 8 17.28 13.25 -13.37
CA PRO A 8 16.89 12.14 -14.24
C PRO A 8 15.66 11.44 -13.68
N VAL A 9 14.74 11.09 -14.54
CA VAL A 9 13.57 10.33 -14.15
C VAL A 9 13.40 9.24 -15.17
N THR A 10 12.98 8.06 -14.73
CA THR A 10 12.80 6.95 -15.63
C THR A 10 11.30 6.71 -15.81
N ILE A 11 10.85 6.72 -17.04
CA ILE A 11 9.45 6.53 -17.33
C ILE A 11 9.36 5.41 -18.34
N ASN A 12 8.72 4.32 -17.95
CA ASN A 12 8.58 3.18 -18.80
C ASN A 12 9.93 2.67 -19.31
N GLY A 13 10.94 2.70 -18.46
CA GLY A 13 12.25 2.18 -18.86
C GLY A 13 13.12 3.13 -19.63
N THR A 14 12.63 4.32 -19.91
CA THR A 14 13.42 5.29 -20.64
C THR A 14 13.73 6.45 -19.71
N GLU A 15 14.97 6.88 -19.73
CA GLU A 15 15.39 7.96 -18.86
C GLU A 15 15.18 9.31 -19.50
N TYR A 16 14.63 10.24 -18.78
CA TYR A 16 14.42 11.59 -19.25
C TYR A 16 14.94 12.53 -18.18
N ASN A 17 15.13 13.78 -18.52
CA ASN A 17 15.49 14.77 -17.51
C ASN A 17 14.24 15.58 -17.23
N PHE A 18 13.90 15.68 -15.98
CA PHE A 18 12.67 16.36 -15.58
C PHE A 18 12.60 17.78 -16.14
N GLU A 19 13.74 18.45 -16.14
CA GLU A 19 13.76 19.83 -16.62
C GLU A 19 13.52 19.96 -18.10
N ASP A 20 13.69 18.87 -18.84
CA ASP A 20 13.46 18.92 -20.28
C ASP A 20 12.01 18.62 -20.62
N LEU A 21 11.20 18.28 -19.66
CA LEU A 21 9.80 17.98 -19.94
C LEU A 21 9.01 19.29 -20.08
N THR A 22 7.93 19.24 -20.81
CA THR A 22 7.08 20.41 -20.93
C THR A 22 6.33 20.60 -19.61
N ASP A 23 5.70 21.74 -19.44
CA ASP A 23 4.95 22.00 -18.22
C ASP A 23 3.84 20.96 -18.05
N GLN A 24 3.17 20.61 -19.13
CA GLN A 24 2.11 19.64 -19.04
C GLN A 24 2.68 18.28 -18.67
N GLN A 25 3.81 17.91 -19.25
CA GLN A 25 4.41 16.62 -18.93
C GLN A 25 4.83 16.56 -17.47
N ARG A 26 5.37 17.65 -16.95
CA ARG A 26 5.77 17.68 -15.55
C ARG A 26 4.56 17.55 -14.64
N ALA A 27 3.46 18.19 -15.00
CA ALA A 27 2.26 18.10 -14.20
C ALA A 27 1.74 16.66 -14.18
N LEU A 28 1.75 16.01 -15.35
CA LEU A 28 1.28 14.64 -15.43
C LEU A 28 2.20 13.71 -14.63
N PHE A 29 3.51 13.94 -14.71
CA PHE A 29 4.46 13.13 -13.99
C PHE A 29 4.23 13.27 -12.48
N ASN A 30 3.98 14.48 -12.02
CA ASN A 30 3.74 14.70 -10.61
C ASN A 30 2.45 14.02 -10.13
N HIS A 31 1.44 13.98 -11.01
CA HIS A 31 0.22 13.27 -10.66
C HIS A 31 0.50 11.77 -10.52
N VAL A 32 1.33 11.23 -11.41
CA VAL A 32 1.65 9.82 -11.34
C VAL A 32 2.39 9.51 -10.04
N LEU A 33 3.34 10.36 -9.67
CA LEU A 33 4.08 10.14 -8.44
C LEU A 33 3.16 10.19 -7.22
N ASP A 34 2.24 11.14 -7.24
CA ASP A 34 1.32 11.28 -6.13
C ASP A 34 0.43 10.05 -6.01
N LEU A 35 -0.05 9.55 -7.15
CA LEU A 35 -0.91 8.38 -7.14
C LEU A 35 -0.13 7.14 -6.73
N GLU A 36 1.12 7.02 -7.15
CA GLU A 36 1.92 5.88 -6.75
C GLU A 36 2.12 5.88 -5.24
N ARG A 37 2.34 7.06 -4.68
CA ARG A 37 2.51 7.15 -3.26
C ARG A 37 1.23 6.76 -2.52
N LYS A 38 0.09 7.19 -3.06
CA LYS A 38 -1.19 6.86 -2.46
C LYS A 38 -1.50 5.38 -2.57
N ILE A 39 -1.14 4.79 -3.71
CA ILE A 39 -1.33 3.37 -3.90
C ILE A 39 -0.48 2.59 -2.89
N GLY A 40 0.78 2.99 -2.71
CA GLY A 40 1.62 2.32 -1.76
C GLY A 40 1.06 2.40 -0.35
N SER A 41 0.55 3.57 0.00
CA SER A 41 -0.04 3.74 1.32
C SER A 41 -1.30 2.90 1.48
N ALA A 42 -2.11 2.84 0.43
CA ALA A 42 -3.33 2.05 0.47
C ALA A 42 -3.00 0.57 0.58
N GLN A 43 -1.95 0.13 -0.10
CA GLN A 43 -1.55 -1.27 -0.02
C GLN A 43 -1.06 -1.60 1.37
N PHE A 44 -0.33 -0.69 1.99
CA PHE A 44 0.14 -0.91 3.34
C PHE A 44 -1.06 -1.03 4.29
N ASN A 45 -2.05 -0.16 4.12
CA ASN A 45 -3.24 -0.22 4.94
C ASN A 45 -4.00 -1.52 4.70
N LEU A 46 -4.07 -1.95 3.45
CA LEU A 46 -4.76 -3.18 3.13
C LEU A 46 -4.05 -4.35 3.79
N ASP A 47 -2.73 -4.37 3.77
CA ASP A 47 -1.98 -5.45 4.39
C ASP A 47 -2.26 -5.49 5.89
N GLN A 48 -2.32 -4.33 6.54
CA GLN A 48 -2.61 -4.29 7.95
C GLN A 48 -4.01 -4.81 8.24
N LEU A 49 -4.95 -4.45 7.39
CA LEU A 49 -6.32 -4.91 7.59
C LEU A 49 -6.41 -6.41 7.40
N GLN A 50 -5.67 -6.94 6.44
CA GLN A 50 -5.69 -8.37 6.20
C GLN A 50 -5.04 -9.13 7.35
N VAL A 51 -3.96 -8.59 7.90
CA VAL A 51 -3.30 -9.21 9.03
C VAL A 51 -4.25 -9.21 10.23
N GLY A 52 -4.93 -8.09 10.44
CA GLY A 52 -5.88 -8.01 11.53
C GLY A 52 -7.02 -9.01 11.36
N ARG A 53 -7.52 -9.12 10.13
CA ARG A 53 -8.59 -10.04 9.89
C ARG A 53 -8.13 -11.46 10.15
N GLN A 54 -6.91 -11.79 9.71
CA GLN A 54 -6.39 -13.13 9.90
C GLN A 54 -6.19 -13.43 11.39
N ALA A 55 -5.70 -12.46 12.14
CA ALA A 55 -5.49 -12.65 13.55
C ALA A 55 -6.80 -12.93 14.27
N PHE A 56 -7.80 -12.13 13.96
CA PHE A 56 -9.08 -12.34 14.60
C PHE A 56 -9.74 -13.64 14.15
N MET A 57 -9.54 -14.02 12.91
CA MET A 57 -10.09 -15.26 12.42
C MET A 57 -9.46 -16.44 13.16
N THR A 58 -8.15 -16.38 13.40
CA THR A 58 -7.47 -17.43 14.12
C THR A 58 -7.97 -17.50 15.57
N MET A 59 -8.19 -16.36 16.16
CA MET A 59 -8.69 -16.33 17.53
C MET A 59 -10.11 -16.92 17.59
N LEU A 60 -10.89 -16.62 16.61
CA LEU A 60 -12.23 -17.11 16.55
C LEU A 60 -12.22 -18.65 16.39
N GLU A 61 -11.36 -19.13 15.50
CA GLU A 61 -11.28 -20.57 15.28
C GLU A 61 -10.84 -21.28 16.54
N GLN A 62 -9.88 -20.71 17.25
CA GLN A 62 -9.43 -21.33 18.45
C GLN A 62 -10.52 -21.36 19.51
N SER A 63 -11.26 -20.28 19.58
CA SER A 63 -12.34 -20.20 20.52
C SER A 63 -13.39 -21.27 20.22
N LEU A 64 -13.66 -21.48 18.97
CA LEU A 64 -14.68 -22.45 18.59
C LEU A 64 -14.22 -23.86 18.83
N THR A 65 -12.96 -24.14 18.66
CA THR A 65 -12.51 -25.49 18.85
C THR A 65 -12.25 -25.84 20.32
N VAL A 66 -11.88 -24.87 21.10
CA VAL A 66 -11.58 -25.13 22.46
C VAL A 66 -12.77 -25.11 23.33
N GLN A 67 -13.70 -24.25 23.06
CA GLN A 67 -14.83 -24.15 23.82
C GLN A 67 -15.74 -25.28 24.00
N PRO A 68 -15.89 -26.09 23.16
CA PRO A 68 -16.91 -27.09 23.28
C PRO A 68 -17.06 -27.67 24.63
N GLU A 69 -16.06 -27.97 25.25
CA GLU A 69 -16.24 -28.53 26.49
C GLU A 69 -16.43 -27.58 27.52
N LEU A 70 -16.08 -26.43 27.34
CA LEU A 70 -16.20 -25.50 28.35
C LEU A 70 -17.53 -24.96 28.52
N GLU A 71 -18.28 -24.81 27.57
CA GLU A 71 -19.51 -24.31 27.71
C GLU A 71 -20.47 -24.92 26.94
N PRO A 72 -20.76 -26.00 27.25
CA PRO A 72 -21.75 -26.68 26.57
C PRO A 72 -23.01 -25.95 26.67
N ASP A 73 -23.23 -25.31 27.65
CA ASP A 73 -24.48 -24.73 27.75
C ASP A 73 -24.42 -23.33 27.48
N ALA A 74 -23.38 -22.83 27.38
CA ALA A 74 -23.35 -21.47 27.09
C ALA A 74 -24.18 -21.24 25.92
N THR A 75 -24.24 -22.17 25.12
CA THR A 75 -24.95 -21.96 23.96
C THR A 75 -26.37 -21.94 24.16
N THR A 76 -26.82 -22.45 25.15
CA THR A 76 -28.23 -22.51 25.28
C THR A 76 -28.82 -21.23 25.68
#